data_7a78e47909cc62d7954b1ab2d8c2f88b
#
_entry.id   7a78e47909cc62d7954b1ab2d8c2f88b
#
_cell.length_a   1.000
_cell.length_b   1.000
_cell.length_c   1.000
_cell.angle_alpha   90.00
_cell.angle_beta   90.00
_cell.angle_gamma   90.00
#
_symmetry.space_group_name_H-M   'P 1'
#
loop_
_entity.id
_entity.type
_entity.pdbx_description
1 polymer ?
#
loop_
_entity_poly.entity_id
_entity_poly.type
_entity_poly.pdbx_seq_one_letter_code
_entity_poly.pdbx_strand_id
1 'polypeptide(L)'
;MAKNTCAICGAEVNLITGQALADKQYICRKVCGKKCLKAFDKISAVLGDVTAHIAQVERGTKIWNEVLLPLKKSKNKEEKLKCFNNSAGGDLYVSPSTGLCAYVETRYKIFIFGKSEHACVYRIADLYGYEYETEKVKNSEGKEETKHYCVILFNNTAGLYTFRIQVSGQKAFAELEKYFDTLFGIQKTLGNMANNWKNQMNAIKAAAGAVKSAADGSLDEFQAANAAGAIDTAVFGDRTELIAKADAILANYPG
;
A
#
# COMPACT_ATOMS: atom_id res chain seq x y z
N MET A 1 -22.26 2.40 31.13
CA MET A 1 -21.34 2.70 30.01
C MET A 1 -22.18 2.92 28.77
N ALA A 2 -21.93 3.99 28.04
CA ALA A 2 -22.63 4.23 26.78
C ALA A 2 -22.34 3.07 25.80
N LYS A 3 -23.39 2.48 25.27
CA LYS A 3 -23.31 1.45 24.23
C LYS A 3 -23.35 2.17 22.89
N ASN A 4 -22.36 1.89 22.04
CA ASN A 4 -22.32 2.34 20.66
C ASN A 4 -22.69 1.17 19.73
N THR A 5 -23.02 1.47 18.50
CA THR A 5 -23.34 0.46 17.48
C THR A 5 -22.29 0.49 16.39
N CYS A 6 -21.86 -0.68 15.93
CA CYS A 6 -20.96 -0.78 14.78
C CYS A 6 -21.69 -0.30 13.52
N ALA A 7 -21.14 0.74 12.88
CA ALA A 7 -21.75 1.35 11.70
C ALA A 7 -21.80 0.43 10.46
N ILE A 8 -21.01 -0.67 10.46
CA ILE A 8 -20.97 -1.62 9.34
C ILE A 8 -21.92 -2.81 9.54
N CYS A 9 -21.90 -3.42 10.74
CA CYS A 9 -22.65 -4.68 10.95
C CYS A 9 -23.78 -4.56 12.00
N GLY A 10 -24.00 -3.38 12.58
CA GLY A 10 -25.07 -3.15 13.56
C GLY A 10 -24.82 -3.75 14.95
N ALA A 11 -23.70 -4.44 15.20
CA ALA A 11 -23.41 -5.05 16.48
C ALA A 11 -23.18 -3.99 17.58
N GLU A 12 -23.70 -4.24 18.79
CA GLU A 12 -23.36 -3.40 19.95
C GLU A 12 -21.88 -3.48 20.29
N VAL A 13 -21.27 -2.33 20.52
CA VAL A 13 -19.85 -2.20 20.89
C VAL A 13 -19.67 -1.28 22.08
N ASN A 14 -18.59 -1.47 22.81
CA ASN A 14 -18.17 -0.62 23.92
C ASN A 14 -16.70 -0.20 23.69
N LEU A 15 -16.09 0.48 24.64
CA LEU A 15 -14.70 0.95 24.57
C LEU A 15 -13.67 -0.17 24.30
N ILE A 16 -13.97 -1.41 24.71
CA ILE A 16 -13.07 -2.56 24.54
C ILE A 16 -13.31 -3.24 23.19
N THR A 17 -14.56 -3.41 22.79
CA THR A 17 -14.96 -4.17 21.59
C THR A 17 -15.11 -3.32 20.35
N GLY A 18 -15.18 -1.98 20.51
CA GLY A 18 -15.30 -1.01 19.44
C GLY A 18 -13.98 -0.29 19.14
N GLN A 19 -13.90 0.23 17.95
CA GLN A 19 -12.87 1.17 17.49
C GLN A 19 -13.58 2.43 17.02
N ALA A 20 -13.27 3.57 17.64
CA ALA A 20 -13.72 4.88 17.18
C ALA A 20 -12.93 5.27 15.93
N LEU A 21 -13.61 5.88 14.97
CA LEU A 21 -13.07 6.43 13.72
C LEU A 21 -12.96 7.97 13.84
N ALA A 22 -12.30 8.59 12.89
CA ALA A 22 -12.11 10.05 12.87
C ALA A 22 -13.43 10.84 12.78
N ASP A 23 -14.43 10.30 12.10
CA ASP A 23 -15.79 10.86 11.99
C ASP A 23 -16.71 10.52 13.17
N LYS A 24 -16.15 10.05 14.29
CA LYS A 24 -16.86 9.64 15.51
C LYS A 24 -17.79 8.42 15.35
N GLN A 25 -17.77 7.76 14.20
CA GLN A 25 -18.42 6.47 14.02
C GLN A 25 -17.65 5.35 14.74
N TYR A 26 -18.30 4.23 14.98
CA TYR A 26 -17.68 3.06 15.63
C TYR A 26 -17.76 1.84 14.74
N ILE A 27 -16.70 1.05 14.72
CA ILE A 27 -16.68 -0.29 14.11
C ILE A 27 -16.31 -1.34 15.15
N CYS A 28 -16.84 -2.56 15.02
CA CYS A 28 -16.46 -3.65 15.91
C CYS A 28 -15.05 -4.18 15.56
N ARG A 29 -14.18 -4.30 16.57
CA ARG A 29 -12.80 -4.76 16.40
C ARG A 29 -12.72 -6.22 15.94
N LYS A 30 -13.63 -7.08 16.42
CA LYS A 30 -13.57 -8.54 16.23
C LYS A 30 -14.00 -9.02 14.84
N VAL A 31 -14.92 -8.31 14.19
CA VAL A 31 -15.47 -8.70 12.88
C VAL A 31 -15.04 -7.70 11.83
N CYS A 32 -15.62 -6.50 11.81
CA CYS A 32 -15.35 -5.50 10.76
C CYS A 32 -13.91 -5.01 10.79
N GLY A 33 -13.36 -4.70 11.97
CA GLY A 33 -11.98 -4.28 12.12
C GLY A 33 -10.95 -5.33 11.74
N LYS A 34 -11.31 -6.64 11.84
CA LYS A 34 -10.45 -7.73 11.37
C LYS A 34 -10.46 -7.92 9.85
N LYS A 35 -11.44 -7.38 9.14
CA LYS A 35 -11.47 -7.41 7.67
C LYS A 35 -10.42 -6.46 7.09
N CYS A 36 -10.08 -5.38 7.80
CA CYS A 36 -9.02 -4.47 7.38
C CYS A 36 -7.64 -5.10 7.59
N LEU A 37 -6.68 -4.75 6.72
CA LEU A 37 -5.27 -5.08 6.95
C LEU A 37 -4.77 -4.40 8.22
N LYS A 38 -3.74 -4.96 8.85
CA LYS A 38 -3.11 -4.36 10.05
C LYS A 38 -2.43 -3.04 9.73
N ALA A 39 -1.86 -2.94 8.52
CA ALA A 39 -1.23 -1.72 8.03
C ALA A 39 -2.20 -0.56 7.81
N PHE A 40 -3.52 -0.83 7.72
CA PHE A 40 -4.52 0.21 7.57
C PHE A 40 -4.74 0.96 8.88
N ASP A 41 -4.55 2.28 8.85
CA ASP A 41 -4.77 3.14 10.00
C ASP A 41 -6.27 3.44 10.21
N LYS A 42 -6.89 2.62 11.05
CA LYS A 42 -8.30 2.77 11.41
C LYS A 42 -8.60 3.98 12.31
N ILE A 43 -7.57 4.55 12.95
CA ILE A 43 -7.77 5.64 13.92
C ILE A 43 -8.02 6.96 13.19
N SER A 44 -7.25 7.21 12.13
CA SER A 44 -7.36 8.41 11.31
C SER A 44 -8.35 8.26 10.14
N ALA A 45 -8.94 7.06 9.95
CA ALA A 45 -9.89 6.78 8.88
C ALA A 45 -11.32 7.20 9.25
N VAL A 46 -12.09 7.62 8.25
CA VAL A 46 -13.55 7.76 8.34
C VAL A 46 -14.25 6.47 7.91
N LEU A 47 -15.56 6.35 8.17
CA LEU A 47 -16.33 5.13 7.85
C LEU A 47 -16.25 4.77 6.36
N GLY A 48 -16.27 5.77 5.48
CA GLY A 48 -16.12 5.60 4.03
C GLY A 48 -14.81 4.90 3.66
N ASP A 49 -13.69 5.33 4.27
CA ASP A 49 -12.36 4.74 4.03
C ASP A 49 -12.31 3.28 4.49
N VAL A 50 -12.89 2.99 5.66
CA VAL A 50 -12.94 1.64 6.21
C VAL A 50 -13.74 0.71 5.30
N THR A 51 -14.89 1.15 4.80
CA THR A 51 -15.73 0.33 3.92
C THR A 51 -15.07 0.11 2.56
N ALA A 52 -14.47 1.13 1.99
CA ALA A 52 -13.69 1.04 0.75
C ALA A 52 -12.50 0.09 0.92
N HIS A 53 -11.76 0.21 2.04
CA HIS A 53 -10.64 -0.67 2.32
C HIS A 53 -11.06 -2.14 2.49
N ILE A 54 -12.17 -2.42 3.18
CA ILE A 54 -12.72 -3.78 3.31
C ILE A 54 -13.06 -4.36 1.94
N ALA A 55 -13.75 -3.61 1.10
CA ALA A 55 -14.09 -4.03 -0.27
C ALA A 55 -12.83 -4.32 -1.09
N GLN A 56 -11.82 -3.46 -1.00
CA GLN A 56 -10.54 -3.65 -1.67
C GLN A 56 -9.79 -4.90 -1.18
N VAL A 57 -9.80 -5.19 0.13
CA VAL A 57 -9.19 -6.41 0.68
C VAL A 57 -9.95 -7.65 0.22
N GLU A 58 -11.27 -7.64 0.19
CA GLU A 58 -12.09 -8.76 -0.28
C GLU A 58 -11.81 -9.04 -1.76
N ARG A 59 -11.87 -8.00 -2.60
CA ARG A 59 -11.50 -8.07 -4.03
C ARG A 59 -10.05 -8.50 -4.24
N GLY A 60 -9.11 -7.84 -3.57
CA GLY A 60 -7.69 -8.10 -3.71
C GLY A 60 -7.30 -9.50 -3.27
N THR A 61 -7.92 -10.03 -2.21
CA THR A 61 -7.70 -11.41 -1.76
C THR A 61 -8.16 -12.43 -2.80
N LYS A 62 -9.26 -12.15 -3.51
CA LYS A 62 -9.72 -13.00 -4.60
C LYS A 62 -8.72 -13.00 -5.76
N ILE A 63 -8.28 -11.82 -6.21
CA ILE A 63 -7.27 -11.68 -7.28
C ILE A 63 -5.95 -12.34 -6.87
N TRP A 64 -5.53 -12.15 -5.61
CA TRP A 64 -4.34 -12.81 -5.08
C TRP A 64 -4.40 -14.32 -5.23
N ASN A 65 -5.48 -14.94 -4.77
CA ASN A 65 -5.62 -16.39 -4.78
C ASN A 65 -5.75 -16.98 -6.18
N GLU A 66 -6.48 -16.30 -7.06
CA GLU A 66 -6.82 -16.83 -8.39
C GLU A 66 -5.77 -16.49 -9.46
N VAL A 67 -5.09 -15.35 -9.33
CA VAL A 67 -4.15 -14.84 -10.36
C VAL A 67 -2.70 -14.87 -9.87
N LEU A 68 -2.40 -14.20 -8.76
CA LEU A 68 -1.02 -13.95 -8.36
C LEU A 68 -0.37 -15.12 -7.59
N LEU A 69 -1.12 -15.80 -6.72
CA LEU A 69 -0.59 -16.92 -5.95
C LEU A 69 -0.13 -18.11 -6.84
N PRO A 70 -0.81 -18.46 -7.95
CA PRO A 70 -0.28 -19.40 -8.94
C PRO A 70 1.08 -18.98 -9.51
N LEU A 71 1.26 -17.70 -9.85
CA LEU A 71 2.52 -17.17 -10.37
C LEU A 71 3.67 -17.22 -9.33
N LYS A 72 3.36 -17.05 -8.05
CA LYS A 72 4.34 -17.25 -6.97
C LYS A 72 4.96 -18.65 -7.00
N LYS A 73 4.21 -19.64 -7.46
CA LYS A 73 4.63 -21.04 -7.56
C LYS A 73 5.17 -21.40 -8.96
N SER A 74 5.13 -20.48 -9.92
CA SER A 74 5.60 -20.71 -11.27
C SER A 74 7.09 -21.07 -11.30
N LYS A 75 7.46 -21.99 -12.15
CA LYS A 75 8.86 -22.33 -12.46
C LYS A 75 9.46 -21.39 -13.51
N ASN A 76 8.62 -20.68 -14.25
CA ASN A 76 9.04 -19.68 -15.22
C ASN A 76 9.55 -18.43 -14.48
N LYS A 77 10.83 -18.12 -14.65
CA LYS A 77 11.47 -16.98 -13.97
C LYS A 77 10.90 -15.62 -14.39
N GLU A 78 10.41 -15.50 -15.63
CA GLU A 78 9.84 -14.26 -16.17
C GLU A 78 8.46 -13.96 -15.60
N GLU A 79 7.70 -14.98 -15.24
CA GLU A 79 6.38 -14.86 -14.63
C GLU A 79 6.42 -14.76 -13.11
N LYS A 80 7.54 -15.20 -12.51
CA LYS A 80 7.65 -15.35 -11.08
C LYS A 80 7.54 -13.99 -10.38
N LEU A 81 6.70 -13.95 -9.34
CA LEU A 81 6.57 -12.77 -8.50
C LEU A 81 7.87 -12.41 -7.80
N LYS A 82 8.21 -11.14 -7.79
CA LYS A 82 9.23 -10.60 -6.89
C LYS A 82 8.58 -10.28 -5.54
N CYS A 83 9.17 -10.78 -4.47
CA CYS A 83 8.68 -10.58 -3.11
C CYS A 83 9.63 -9.65 -2.35
N PHE A 84 9.05 -8.68 -1.66
CA PHE A 84 9.72 -7.80 -0.72
C PHE A 84 9.07 -7.95 0.65
N ASN A 85 9.85 -8.34 1.64
CA ASN A 85 9.36 -8.56 2.98
C ASN A 85 9.31 -7.24 3.76
N ASN A 86 8.24 -7.04 4.51
CA ASN A 86 8.10 -5.91 5.41
C ASN A 86 8.25 -6.37 6.87
N SER A 87 9.04 -5.65 7.64
CA SER A 87 9.16 -5.87 9.08
C SER A 87 7.86 -5.61 9.86
N ALA A 88 6.91 -4.88 9.27
CA ALA A 88 5.64 -4.52 9.90
C ALA A 88 4.50 -5.54 9.70
N GLY A 89 4.76 -6.68 9.04
CA GLY A 89 3.84 -7.82 9.05
C GLY A 89 3.05 -8.11 7.80
N GLY A 90 3.48 -7.62 6.63
CA GLY A 90 2.97 -8.02 5.31
C GLY A 90 4.08 -7.99 4.28
N ASP A 91 3.86 -8.63 3.15
CA ASP A 91 4.82 -8.71 2.05
C ASP A 91 4.26 -7.99 0.81
N LEU A 92 5.13 -7.30 0.08
CA LEU A 92 4.81 -6.75 -1.22
C LEU A 92 5.27 -7.73 -2.32
N TYR A 93 4.34 -8.16 -3.13
CA TYR A 93 4.61 -8.95 -4.34
C TYR A 93 4.40 -8.11 -5.57
N VAL A 94 5.33 -8.15 -6.50
CA VAL A 94 5.30 -7.41 -7.77
C VAL A 94 5.34 -8.38 -8.93
N SER A 95 4.42 -8.21 -9.88
CA SER A 95 4.28 -9.04 -11.08
C SER A 95 4.30 -8.16 -12.35
N PRO A 96 5.48 -7.92 -12.94
CA PRO A 96 5.55 -7.16 -14.19
C PRO A 96 4.78 -7.81 -15.34
N SER A 97 4.68 -9.16 -15.36
CA SER A 97 3.94 -9.90 -16.38
C SER A 97 2.43 -9.61 -16.38
N THR A 98 1.87 -9.27 -15.21
CA THR A 98 0.44 -8.94 -15.08
C THR A 98 0.18 -7.44 -14.90
N GLY A 99 1.22 -6.64 -14.71
CA GLY A 99 1.07 -5.22 -14.36
C GLY A 99 0.54 -4.97 -12.94
N LEU A 100 0.45 -6.01 -12.10
CA LEU A 100 -0.12 -5.95 -10.75
C LEU A 100 0.95 -6.05 -9.67
N CYS A 101 0.69 -5.41 -8.55
CA CYS A 101 1.35 -5.67 -7.28
C CYS A 101 0.33 -5.94 -6.19
N ALA A 102 0.75 -6.69 -5.16
CA ALA A 102 -0.11 -7.08 -4.04
C ALA A 102 0.62 -6.87 -2.72
N TYR A 103 -0.01 -6.14 -1.81
CA TYR A 103 0.36 -6.18 -0.39
C TYR A 103 -0.40 -7.33 0.26
N VAL A 104 0.31 -8.30 0.81
CA VAL A 104 -0.27 -9.53 1.36
C VAL A 104 0.07 -9.68 2.82
N GLU A 105 -0.94 -9.78 3.65
CA GLU A 105 -0.84 -10.06 5.08
C GLU A 105 -1.22 -11.51 5.37
N THR A 106 -0.29 -12.26 5.95
CA THR A 106 -0.55 -13.63 6.41
C THR A 106 -1.03 -13.61 7.86
N ARG A 107 -2.18 -14.25 8.12
CA ARG A 107 -2.73 -14.44 9.45
C ARG A 107 -2.77 -15.92 9.79
N TYR A 108 -2.23 -16.25 10.95
CA TYR A 108 -2.25 -17.61 11.47
C TYR A 108 -3.47 -17.81 12.36
N LYS A 109 -4.20 -18.89 12.15
CA LYS A 109 -5.26 -19.32 13.06
C LYS A 109 -4.59 -19.94 14.28
N ILE A 110 -5.04 -19.55 15.48
CA ILE A 110 -4.60 -20.14 16.73
C ILE A 110 -5.02 -21.62 16.72
N PHE A 111 -4.11 -22.52 17.12
CA PHE A 111 -4.24 -23.98 17.07
C PHE A 111 -4.13 -24.59 15.64
N ILE A 112 -2.91 -24.68 15.20
CA ILE A 112 -2.24 -25.73 14.42
C ILE A 112 -2.50 -25.77 12.91
N PHE A 113 -3.65 -25.52 12.34
CA PHE A 113 -3.89 -25.79 10.91
C PHE A 113 -4.67 -24.68 10.20
N GLY A 114 -3.96 -23.71 9.72
CA GLY A 114 -4.50 -22.77 8.73
C GLY A 114 -3.87 -21.40 8.81
N LYS A 115 -3.32 -20.99 7.70
CA LYS A 115 -3.01 -19.59 7.40
C LYS A 115 -4.09 -19.06 6.47
N SER A 116 -4.45 -17.80 6.64
CA SER A 116 -5.22 -17.06 5.67
C SER A 116 -4.39 -15.89 5.18
N GLU A 117 -4.38 -15.68 3.88
CA GLU A 117 -3.74 -14.54 3.25
C GLU A 117 -4.82 -13.52 2.90
N HIS A 118 -4.59 -12.28 3.26
CA HIS A 118 -5.45 -11.14 2.96
C HIS A 118 -4.62 -10.17 2.14
N ALA A 119 -5.15 -9.72 1.01
CA ALA A 119 -4.39 -8.92 0.07
C ALA A 119 -5.14 -7.67 -0.38
N CYS A 120 -4.40 -6.57 -0.52
CA CYS A 120 -4.78 -5.46 -1.38
C CYS A 120 -3.98 -5.56 -2.67
N VAL A 121 -4.65 -5.51 -3.81
CA VAL A 121 -4.03 -5.58 -5.14
C VAL A 121 -4.17 -4.26 -5.84
N TYR A 122 -3.08 -3.82 -6.47
CA TYR A 122 -2.94 -2.53 -7.13
C TYR A 122 -2.33 -2.74 -8.51
N ARG A 123 -2.51 -1.79 -9.40
CA ARG A 123 -1.67 -1.71 -10.60
C ARG A 123 -0.26 -1.27 -10.18
N ILE A 124 0.77 -1.79 -10.82
CA ILE A 124 2.13 -1.26 -10.66
C ILE A 124 2.16 0.24 -11.02
N ALA A 125 1.33 0.65 -11.97
CA ALA A 125 1.16 2.04 -12.36
C ALA A 125 0.62 2.95 -11.25
N ASP A 126 0.01 2.40 -10.20
CA ASP A 126 -0.45 3.15 -9.02
C ASP A 126 0.67 3.38 -7.99
N LEU A 127 1.88 2.87 -8.23
CA LEU A 127 3.04 3.20 -7.43
C LEU A 127 3.61 4.54 -7.90
N TYR A 128 3.73 5.51 -6.98
CA TYR A 128 4.27 6.83 -7.31
C TYR A 128 5.78 6.90 -7.33
N GLY A 129 6.43 6.06 -6.52
CA GLY A 129 7.85 6.09 -6.40
C GLY A 129 8.34 5.40 -5.13
N TYR A 130 9.58 5.66 -4.81
CA TYR A 130 10.23 5.12 -3.64
C TYR A 130 11.25 6.14 -3.11
N GLU A 131 11.57 6.04 -1.83
CA GLU A 131 12.57 6.90 -1.17
C GLU A 131 13.38 6.11 -0.16
N TYR A 132 14.57 6.63 0.15
CA TYR A 132 15.42 6.11 1.21
C TYR A 132 15.16 6.85 2.51
N GLU A 133 14.79 6.10 3.55
CA GLU A 133 14.61 6.64 4.89
C GLU A 133 15.52 5.96 5.90
N THR A 134 15.87 6.69 6.94
CA THR A 134 16.58 6.18 8.10
C THR A 134 15.81 6.52 9.37
N GLU A 135 15.80 5.58 10.32
CA GLU A 135 15.15 5.75 11.61
C GLU A 135 16.11 5.33 12.73
N LYS A 136 16.32 6.22 13.69
CA LYS A 136 17.06 5.86 14.90
C LYS A 136 16.13 5.19 15.89
N VAL A 137 16.44 3.96 16.26
CA VAL A 137 15.68 3.18 17.24
C VAL A 137 16.61 2.74 18.39
N LYS A 138 16.07 2.57 19.59
CA LYS A 138 16.80 1.93 20.68
C LYS A 138 16.56 0.43 20.61
N ASN A 139 17.62 -0.36 20.59
CA ASN A 139 17.52 -1.81 20.66
C ASN A 139 17.13 -2.26 22.08
N SER A 140 16.97 -3.58 22.27
CA SER A 140 16.62 -4.18 23.56
C SER A 140 17.64 -3.92 24.68
N GLU A 141 18.87 -3.53 24.33
CA GLU A 141 19.95 -3.17 25.24
C GLU A 141 20.01 -1.66 25.52
N GLY A 142 19.10 -0.87 24.94
CA GLY A 142 19.07 0.58 25.07
C GLY A 142 20.06 1.34 24.19
N LYS A 143 20.82 0.64 23.32
CA LYS A 143 21.76 1.24 22.37
C LYS A 143 21.01 1.77 21.15
N GLU A 144 21.44 2.93 20.66
CA GLU A 144 20.92 3.49 19.40
C GLU A 144 21.37 2.64 18.21
N GLU A 145 20.41 2.26 17.38
CA GLU A 145 20.61 1.58 16.11
C GLU A 145 19.93 2.37 15.01
N THR A 146 20.59 2.51 13.86
CA THR A 146 19.97 3.13 12.68
C THR A 146 19.39 2.05 11.79
N LYS A 147 18.07 2.05 11.64
CA LYS A 147 17.38 1.21 10.66
C LYS A 147 17.23 1.95 9.35
N HIS A 148 17.37 1.21 8.26
CA HIS A 148 17.33 1.74 6.90
C HIS A 148 16.12 1.15 6.17
N TYR A 149 15.43 1.97 5.39
CA TYR A 149 14.22 1.55 4.68
C TYR A 149 14.21 2.06 3.24
N CYS A 150 13.67 1.25 2.35
CA CYS A 150 13.11 1.69 1.09
C CYS A 150 11.61 1.85 1.30
N VAL A 151 11.10 3.07 1.15
CA VAL A 151 9.69 3.37 1.30
C VAL A 151 9.08 3.50 -0.07
N ILE A 152 8.11 2.64 -0.38
CA ILE A 152 7.34 2.70 -1.62
C ILE A 152 6.07 3.49 -1.37
N LEU A 153 5.73 4.37 -2.29
CA LEU A 153 4.57 5.25 -2.22
C LEU A 153 3.50 4.77 -3.19
N PHE A 154 2.28 4.68 -2.70
CA PHE A 154 1.10 4.27 -3.47
C PHE A 154 0.19 5.46 -3.77
N ASN A 155 -0.35 5.50 -4.98
CA ASN A 155 -1.53 6.31 -5.30
C ASN A 155 -2.78 5.53 -4.91
N ASN A 156 -3.15 5.60 -3.64
CA ASN A 156 -4.28 4.79 -3.20
C ASN A 156 -5.21 5.54 -2.24
N THR A 157 -6.47 5.56 -2.63
CA THR A 157 -7.57 6.13 -1.85
C THR A 157 -8.08 5.22 -0.73
N ALA A 158 -7.68 3.93 -0.69
CA ALA A 158 -8.17 2.96 0.29
C ALA A 158 -7.28 2.82 1.53
N GLY A 159 -6.51 3.85 1.86
CA GLY A 159 -5.85 3.99 3.16
C GLY A 159 -4.52 3.24 3.33
N LEU A 160 -3.91 2.74 2.26
CA LEU A 160 -2.54 2.25 2.28
C LEU A 160 -1.68 3.11 1.37
N TYR A 161 -0.95 4.07 1.97
CA TYR A 161 -0.19 5.08 1.22
C TYR A 161 1.28 4.75 1.06
N THR A 162 1.84 3.97 1.99
CA THR A 162 3.26 3.65 2.01
C THR A 162 3.51 2.20 2.37
N PHE A 163 4.60 1.65 1.85
CA PHE A 163 5.11 0.34 2.21
C PHE A 163 6.60 0.44 2.50
N ARG A 164 7.01 0.08 3.72
CA ARG A 164 8.41 0.19 4.18
C ARG A 164 9.11 -1.17 4.08
N ILE A 165 10.13 -1.26 3.24
CA ILE A 165 11.01 -2.42 3.11
C ILE A 165 12.27 -2.11 3.93
N GLN A 166 12.53 -2.89 4.97
CA GLN A 166 13.79 -2.75 5.69
C GLN A 166 14.94 -3.26 4.84
N VAL A 167 15.99 -2.46 4.71
CA VAL A 167 17.22 -2.78 3.98
C VAL A 167 18.41 -2.72 4.92
N SER A 168 19.51 -3.39 4.57
CA SER A 168 20.72 -3.43 5.42
C SER A 168 21.55 -2.14 5.38
N GLY A 169 21.22 -1.19 4.49
CA GLY A 169 21.89 0.07 4.34
C GLY A 169 21.78 0.62 2.93
N GLN A 170 22.49 1.70 2.65
CA GLN A 170 22.40 2.43 1.38
C GLN A 170 22.75 1.57 0.15
N LYS A 171 23.69 0.61 0.28
CA LYS A 171 24.05 -0.28 -0.83
C LYS A 171 22.90 -1.19 -1.22
N ALA A 172 22.22 -1.80 -0.24
CA ALA A 172 21.05 -2.64 -0.48
C ALA A 172 19.85 -1.83 -1.02
N PHE A 173 19.72 -0.57 -0.60
CA PHE A 173 18.75 0.35 -1.18
C PHE A 173 19.06 0.61 -2.66
N ALA A 174 20.30 0.84 -3.04
CA ALA A 174 20.68 1.11 -4.45
C ALA A 174 20.35 -0.07 -5.39
N GLU A 175 20.38 -1.32 -4.89
CA GLU A 175 19.95 -2.49 -5.66
C GLU A 175 18.42 -2.49 -5.88
N LEU A 176 17.65 -2.13 -4.86
CA LEU A 176 16.20 -1.96 -4.99
C LEU A 176 15.84 -0.79 -5.90
N GLU A 177 16.54 0.33 -5.74
CA GLU A 177 16.41 1.51 -6.59
C GLU A 177 16.56 1.14 -8.07
N LYS A 178 17.60 0.40 -8.42
CA LYS A 178 17.83 -0.05 -9.79
C LYS A 178 16.66 -0.91 -10.31
N TYR A 179 16.10 -1.77 -9.47
CA TYR A 179 14.95 -2.59 -9.84
C TYR A 179 13.70 -1.72 -10.09
N PHE A 180 13.41 -0.79 -9.21
CA PHE A 180 12.25 0.10 -9.35
C PHE A 180 12.42 1.08 -10.51
N ASP A 181 13.62 1.63 -10.73
CA ASP A 181 13.90 2.46 -11.90
C ASP A 181 13.59 1.69 -13.21
N THR A 182 14.01 0.43 -13.29
CA THR A 182 13.72 -0.41 -14.45
C THR A 182 12.22 -0.67 -14.58
N LEU A 183 11.54 -0.97 -13.47
CA LEU A 183 10.10 -1.27 -13.44
C LEU A 183 9.25 -0.06 -13.86
N PHE A 184 9.66 1.14 -13.45
CA PHE A 184 8.97 2.39 -13.78
C PHE A 184 9.44 3.02 -15.08
N GLY A 185 10.43 2.44 -15.76
CA GLY A 185 11.00 3.01 -16.97
C GLY A 185 11.74 4.33 -16.75
N ILE A 186 12.20 4.59 -15.51
CA ILE A 186 12.91 5.83 -15.17
C ILE A 186 14.29 5.81 -15.86
N GLN A 187 14.47 6.66 -16.86
CA GLN A 187 15.78 6.89 -17.45
C GLN A 187 16.50 7.98 -16.66
N LYS A 188 17.51 7.59 -15.88
CA LYS A 188 18.39 8.55 -15.21
C LYS A 188 19.27 9.25 -16.24
N THR A 189 18.83 10.37 -16.77
CA THR A 189 19.73 11.31 -17.45
C THR A 189 20.58 12.01 -16.39
N LEU A 190 21.89 11.83 -16.49
CA LEU A 190 22.91 12.35 -15.59
C LEU A 190 22.64 13.83 -15.21
N GLY A 191 22.44 14.08 -13.94
CA GLY A 191 22.66 15.37 -13.28
C GLY A 191 21.44 16.20 -12.88
N ASN A 192 20.28 16.16 -13.58
CA ASN A 192 19.16 17.08 -13.29
C ASN A 192 17.88 16.42 -12.74
N MET A 193 17.74 15.11 -12.86
CA MET A 193 16.50 14.44 -12.46
C MET A 193 16.38 14.20 -10.95
N ALA A 194 17.49 14.04 -10.24
CA ALA A 194 17.45 13.82 -8.78
C ALA A 194 16.83 15.00 -8.03
N ASN A 195 17.04 16.22 -8.50
CA ASN A 195 16.47 17.43 -7.89
C ASN A 195 14.99 17.60 -8.27
N ASN A 196 14.61 17.29 -9.52
CA ASN A 196 13.21 17.33 -9.95
C ASN A 196 12.39 16.24 -9.27
N TRP A 197 12.94 15.03 -9.14
CA TRP A 197 12.32 13.93 -8.42
C TRP A 197 12.08 14.29 -6.94
N LYS A 198 13.10 14.83 -6.26
CA LYS A 198 12.98 15.24 -4.86
C LYS A 198 11.95 16.35 -4.66
N ASN A 199 11.85 17.29 -5.60
CA ASN A 199 10.86 18.36 -5.57
C ASN A 199 9.44 17.83 -5.85
N GLN A 200 9.29 16.90 -6.78
CA GLN A 200 7.99 16.23 -7.05
C GLN A 200 7.57 15.34 -5.89
N MET A 201 8.48 14.60 -5.26
CA MET A 201 8.22 13.81 -4.07
C MET A 201 7.81 14.69 -2.87
N ASN A 202 8.42 15.87 -2.73
CA ASN A 202 8.01 16.83 -1.71
C ASN A 202 6.61 17.40 -1.99
N ALA A 203 6.26 17.60 -3.26
CA ALA A 203 4.91 18.02 -3.67
C ALA A 203 3.88 16.90 -3.41
N ILE A 204 4.20 15.65 -3.70
CA ILE A 204 3.36 14.48 -3.40
C ILE A 204 3.22 14.29 -1.88
N LYS A 205 4.30 14.47 -1.11
CA LYS A 205 4.26 14.44 0.36
C LYS A 205 3.42 15.57 0.93
N ALA A 206 3.53 16.77 0.37
CA ALA A 206 2.70 17.91 0.76
C ALA A 206 1.23 17.65 0.43
N ALA A 207 0.93 17.05 -0.74
CA ALA A 207 -0.43 16.64 -1.11
C ALA A 207 -0.94 15.51 -0.21
N ALA A 208 -0.14 14.48 0.10
CA ALA A 208 -0.50 13.41 1.03
C ALA A 208 -0.63 13.93 2.48
N GLY A 209 0.18 14.92 2.87
CA GLY A 209 0.05 15.64 4.15
C GLY A 209 -1.20 16.52 4.19
N ALA A 210 -1.57 17.15 3.08
CA ALA A 210 -2.79 17.93 2.93
C ALA A 210 -4.05 17.03 2.95
N VAL A 211 -3.99 15.82 2.41
CA VAL A 211 -5.06 14.80 2.55
C VAL A 211 -5.23 14.39 4.02
N LYS A 212 -4.15 14.35 4.80
CA LYS A 212 -4.23 14.11 6.25
C LYS A 212 -4.90 15.26 7.02
N SER A 213 -4.80 16.49 6.49
CA SER A 213 -5.48 17.69 7.02
C SER A 213 -6.83 17.98 6.33
N ALA A 214 -7.07 17.42 5.14
CA ALA A 214 -8.33 17.56 4.38
C ALA A 214 -9.41 16.53 4.77
N ALA A 215 -9.30 15.91 5.95
CA ALA A 215 -10.45 15.27 6.61
C ALA A 215 -11.65 16.22 6.78
N ASP A 216 -11.52 17.47 6.34
CA ASP A 216 -12.54 18.52 6.35
C ASP A 216 -13.21 18.76 4.99
N GLY A 217 -13.12 17.85 4.01
CA GLY A 217 -14.13 17.83 2.94
C GLY A 217 -13.76 18.38 1.57
N SER A 218 -12.48 18.59 1.19
CA SER A 218 -12.11 18.99 -0.18
C SER A 218 -11.46 17.86 -0.98
N LEU A 219 -12.29 16.91 -1.45
CA LEU A 219 -11.93 15.89 -2.43
C LEU A 219 -11.43 16.49 -3.78
N ASP A 220 -11.73 17.74 -4.05
CA ASP A 220 -11.48 18.41 -5.33
C ASP A 220 -10.00 18.70 -5.62
N GLU A 221 -9.16 18.95 -4.60
CA GLU A 221 -7.74 19.24 -4.82
C GLU A 221 -6.93 17.99 -5.18
N PHE A 222 -7.35 16.82 -4.70
CA PHE A 222 -6.68 15.56 -5.03
C PHE A 222 -7.06 15.09 -6.44
N GLN A 223 -8.28 15.34 -6.88
CA GLN A 223 -8.71 15.10 -8.26
C GLN A 223 -8.01 16.07 -9.22
N ALA A 224 -7.78 17.32 -8.84
CA ALA A 224 -7.02 18.29 -9.61
C ALA A 224 -5.55 17.91 -9.75
N ALA A 225 -4.93 17.35 -8.71
CA ALA A 225 -3.56 16.80 -8.77
C ALA A 225 -3.47 15.56 -9.68
N ASN A 226 -4.52 14.73 -9.71
CA ASN A 226 -4.61 13.59 -10.64
C ASN A 226 -4.94 14.01 -12.08
N ALA A 227 -5.69 15.08 -12.27
CA ALA A 227 -5.96 15.67 -13.61
C ALA A 227 -4.71 16.34 -14.21
N ALA A 228 -3.72 16.69 -13.40
CA ALA A 228 -2.38 17.09 -13.86
C ALA A 228 -1.55 15.90 -14.38
N GLY A 229 -2.19 14.84 -14.87
CA GLY A 229 -1.57 13.64 -15.48
C GLY A 229 -0.56 13.89 -16.61
N ALA A 230 -0.36 15.13 -17.01
CA ALA A 230 0.76 15.56 -17.84
C ALA A 230 2.14 15.47 -17.13
N ILE A 231 2.17 15.39 -15.79
CA ILE A 231 3.43 15.28 -15.03
C ILE A 231 3.91 13.83 -14.97
N ASP A 232 2.99 12.87 -15.06
CA ASP A 232 3.26 11.46 -14.83
C ASP A 232 4.10 10.83 -15.96
N THR A 233 3.83 11.16 -17.21
CA THR A 233 4.56 10.64 -18.38
C THR A 233 5.99 11.18 -18.53
N ALA A 234 6.28 12.33 -17.97
CA ALA A 234 7.62 12.92 -18.08
C ALA A 234 8.64 12.30 -17.10
N VAL A 235 8.16 11.68 -16.02
CA VAL A 235 8.98 11.10 -14.94
C VAL A 235 9.04 9.59 -15.01
N PHE A 236 7.89 8.98 -15.28
CA PHE A 236 7.76 7.54 -15.47
C PHE A 236 7.76 7.25 -16.97
N GLY A 237 8.55 6.31 -17.42
CA GLY A 237 8.48 5.84 -18.80
C GLY A 237 7.09 5.38 -19.22
N ASP A 238 6.92 4.99 -20.47
CA ASP A 238 5.65 4.50 -20.98
C ASP A 238 5.18 3.27 -20.20
N ARG A 239 4.11 3.44 -19.43
CA ARG A 239 3.48 2.39 -18.61
C ARG A 239 2.19 1.84 -19.23
N THR A 240 1.88 2.24 -20.47
CA THR A 240 0.63 1.87 -21.16
C THR A 240 0.43 0.36 -21.19
N GLU A 241 1.48 -0.41 -21.49
CA GLU A 241 1.42 -1.87 -21.51
C GLU A 241 1.15 -2.48 -20.13
N LEU A 242 1.80 -1.97 -19.07
CA LEU A 242 1.55 -2.42 -17.70
C LEU A 242 0.12 -2.13 -17.24
N ILE A 243 -0.39 -0.95 -17.59
CA ILE A 243 -1.77 -0.55 -17.29
C ILE A 243 -2.75 -1.46 -18.01
N ALA A 244 -2.56 -1.68 -19.33
CA ALA A 244 -3.44 -2.51 -20.14
C ALA A 244 -3.50 -3.96 -19.61
N LYS A 245 -2.35 -4.55 -19.23
CA LYS A 245 -2.29 -5.89 -18.64
C LYS A 245 -3.06 -5.96 -17.31
N ALA A 246 -2.85 -4.98 -16.46
CA ALA A 246 -3.54 -4.91 -15.15
C ALA A 246 -5.05 -4.75 -15.33
N ASP A 247 -5.49 -3.82 -16.18
CA ASP A 247 -6.89 -3.52 -16.41
C ASP A 247 -7.64 -4.69 -17.03
N ALA A 248 -7.02 -5.45 -17.94
CA ALA A 248 -7.59 -6.67 -18.50
C ALA A 248 -7.90 -7.73 -17.43
N ILE A 249 -7.06 -7.82 -16.38
CA ILE A 249 -7.31 -8.71 -15.25
C ILE A 249 -8.36 -8.12 -14.33
N LEU A 250 -8.22 -6.84 -13.94
CA LEU A 250 -9.09 -6.18 -12.97
C LEU A 250 -10.53 -6.07 -13.45
N ALA A 251 -10.78 -6.03 -14.77
CA ALA A 251 -12.11 -6.04 -15.36
C ALA A 251 -12.94 -7.30 -15.00
N ASN A 252 -12.26 -8.43 -14.71
CA ASN A 252 -12.93 -9.68 -14.31
C ASN A 252 -13.28 -9.71 -12.81
N TYR A 253 -12.86 -8.69 -12.06
CA TYR A 253 -13.06 -8.59 -10.61
C TYR A 253 -13.67 -7.21 -10.28
N PRO A 254 -14.96 -6.99 -10.57
CA PRO A 254 -15.63 -5.73 -10.25
C PRO A 254 -15.55 -5.45 -8.74
N GLY A 255 -15.41 -4.18 -8.39
CA GLY A 255 -15.35 -3.68 -7.01
C GLY A 255 -16.72 -3.50 -6.39
#